data_a3dc9a66f85906c0637d1bab1c29c795
#
_entry.id   a3dc9a66f85906c0637d1bab1c29c795
#
_cell.length_a   1.000
_cell.length_b   1.000
_cell.length_c   1.000
_cell.angle_alpha   90.00
_cell.angle_beta   90.00
_cell.angle_gamma   90.00
#
_symmetry.space_group_name_H-M   'P 1'
#
loop_
_entity.id
_entity.type
_entity.pdbx_description
1 polymer ?
#
loop_
_entity_poly.entity_id
_entity_poly.type
_entity_poly.pdbx_seq_one_letter_code
_entity_poly.pdbx_strand_id
1 'polypeptide(L)'
;MKKLINSKKTIATIIIGAYIIILIISMVVGKHLTLSDKLEKTYYISQIISSIFVVSGVVIAVWQYYLSKKAENRQLKLITIQKSVDLAEYYKDNILNLYEILHFVYGTTGISELLDKIDYKKMKEFDKTECDEIVSVEIQNKLKDIQESDKMLNSILNANNMFGLNLNFVRVEKKDGEKSVLINKKNIMTSFAVEVKNKLLNNLEFFAMHFEHNTADETVVYQSLHQTYIEIVRMMYYNIAQSNETADVHFYSNIIRVYKLWNERKYQAKKEIIEKARNMTNRGNVVE
;
A
#
# COMPACT_ATOMS: atom_id res chain seq x y z
N MET A 1 10.09 23.89 -3.92
CA MET A 1 10.02 25.17 -4.63
C MET A 1 11.39 25.79 -4.93
N LYS A 2 12.34 25.97 -4.00
CA LYS A 2 13.68 26.55 -4.25
C LYS A 2 14.51 25.84 -5.33
N LYS A 3 14.52 24.49 -5.39
CA LYS A 3 15.22 23.72 -6.44
C LYS A 3 14.65 23.96 -7.85
N LEU A 4 13.36 24.25 -7.97
CA LEU A 4 12.68 24.48 -9.26
C LEU A 4 12.99 25.88 -9.81
N ILE A 5 13.14 26.87 -8.92
CA ILE A 5 13.50 28.25 -9.27
C ILE A 5 14.95 28.28 -9.75
N ASN A 6 15.85 27.53 -9.10
CA ASN A 6 17.25 27.40 -9.52
C ASN A 6 17.38 26.73 -10.90
N SER A 7 16.59 25.68 -11.20
CA SER A 7 16.59 25.04 -12.52
C SER A 7 16.17 25.99 -13.64
N LYS A 8 15.15 26.81 -13.42
CA LYS A 8 14.71 27.83 -14.42
C LYS A 8 15.76 28.88 -14.66
N LYS A 9 16.41 29.38 -13.59
CA LYS A 9 17.51 30.34 -13.70
C LYS A 9 18.70 29.74 -14.45
N THR A 10 19.07 28.49 -14.18
CA THR A 10 20.19 27.82 -14.81
C THR A 10 19.96 27.64 -16.33
N ILE A 11 18.76 27.23 -16.72
CA ILE A 11 18.41 27.07 -18.15
C ILE A 11 18.38 28.44 -18.85
N ALA A 12 17.80 29.47 -18.24
CA ALA A 12 17.82 30.83 -18.79
C ALA A 12 19.26 31.34 -18.94
N THR A 13 20.14 31.08 -17.99
CA THR A 13 21.54 31.48 -18.04
C THR A 13 22.30 30.79 -19.18
N ILE A 14 22.03 29.49 -19.41
CA ILE A 14 22.63 28.71 -20.52
C ILE A 14 22.17 29.30 -21.87
N ILE A 15 20.87 29.60 -22.03
CA ILE A 15 20.32 30.18 -23.25
C ILE A 15 20.92 31.55 -23.52
N ILE A 16 20.98 32.43 -22.52
CA ILE A 16 21.58 33.76 -22.62
C ILE A 16 23.09 33.65 -22.95
N GLY A 17 23.80 32.70 -22.28
CA GLY A 17 25.21 32.46 -22.58
C GLY A 17 25.47 32.01 -24.00
N ALA A 18 24.68 31.07 -24.54
CA ALA A 18 24.77 30.61 -25.93
C ALA A 18 24.50 31.76 -26.89
N TYR A 19 23.50 32.59 -26.61
CA TYR A 19 23.16 33.76 -27.44
C TYR A 19 24.29 34.82 -27.47
N ILE A 20 24.91 35.10 -26.32
CA ILE A 20 26.06 36.01 -26.21
C ILE A 20 27.27 35.45 -26.98
N ILE A 21 27.55 34.17 -26.94
CA ILE A 21 28.63 33.53 -27.66
C ILE A 21 28.40 33.67 -29.19
N ILE A 22 27.19 33.43 -29.66
CA ILE A 22 26.85 33.60 -31.09
C ILE A 22 27.00 35.03 -31.52
N LEU A 23 26.60 36.00 -30.70
CA LEU A 23 26.77 37.45 -31.00
C LEU A 23 28.24 37.82 -31.04
N ILE A 24 29.09 37.32 -30.15
CA ILE A 24 30.54 37.59 -30.15
C ILE A 24 31.19 36.99 -31.41
N ILE A 25 30.87 35.74 -31.75
CA ILE A 25 31.38 35.11 -32.99
C ILE A 25 30.95 35.88 -34.20
N SER A 26 29.71 36.32 -34.30
CA SER A 26 29.16 37.14 -35.38
C SER A 26 29.88 38.47 -35.51
N MET A 27 30.20 39.18 -34.40
CA MET A 27 30.96 40.43 -34.40
C MET A 27 32.40 40.24 -34.82
N VAL A 28 33.09 39.18 -34.39
CA VAL A 28 34.47 38.89 -34.72
C VAL A 28 34.58 38.55 -36.21
N VAL A 29 33.71 37.69 -36.69
CA VAL A 29 33.64 37.33 -38.12
C VAL A 29 33.31 38.56 -38.98
N GLY A 30 32.38 39.41 -38.54
CA GLY A 30 32.05 40.65 -39.27
C GLY A 30 33.20 41.67 -39.32
N LYS A 31 34.07 41.76 -38.34
CA LYS A 31 35.24 42.65 -38.30
C LYS A 31 36.43 42.16 -39.13
N HIS A 32 36.64 40.85 -39.22
CA HIS A 32 37.77 40.29 -39.94
C HIS A 32 37.55 40.08 -41.44
N LEU A 33 36.30 40.08 -41.89
CA LEU A 33 35.95 39.91 -43.29
C LEU A 33 35.92 41.27 -43.99
N THR A 34 37.07 41.71 -44.53
CA THR A 34 37.15 42.72 -45.62
C THR A 34 36.74 42.04 -46.93
N LEU A 35 35.47 41.69 -47.01
CA LEU A 35 34.91 41.00 -48.17
C LEU A 35 34.61 41.99 -49.29
N SER A 36 35.34 41.91 -50.35
CA SER A 36 35.11 42.67 -51.59
C SER A 36 33.95 42.13 -52.42
N ASP A 37 33.47 40.90 -52.10
CA ASP A 37 32.46 40.22 -52.90
C ASP A 37 31.10 40.10 -52.17
N LYS A 38 30.04 40.69 -52.79
CA LYS A 38 28.70 40.69 -52.23
C LYS A 38 28.13 39.28 -51.99
N LEU A 39 28.49 38.33 -52.84
CA LEU A 39 28.02 36.95 -52.77
C LEU A 39 28.54 36.21 -51.52
N GLU A 40 29.80 36.41 -51.21
CA GLU A 40 30.47 35.79 -50.06
C GLU A 40 29.91 36.32 -48.73
N LYS A 41 29.61 37.60 -48.65
CA LYS A 41 28.88 38.21 -47.49
C LYS A 41 27.51 37.61 -47.29
N THR A 42 26.76 37.41 -48.37
CA THR A 42 25.40 36.85 -48.30
C THR A 42 25.44 35.41 -47.81
N TYR A 43 26.41 34.62 -48.24
CA TYR A 43 26.64 33.25 -47.83
C TYR A 43 26.94 33.14 -46.28
N TYR A 44 27.85 33.94 -45.75
CA TYR A 44 28.18 33.95 -44.33
C TYR A 44 27.01 34.43 -43.46
N ILE A 45 26.25 35.44 -43.88
CA ILE A 45 25.05 35.86 -43.14
C ILE A 45 24.01 34.75 -43.11
N SER A 46 23.75 34.05 -44.23
CA SER A 46 22.85 32.92 -44.30
C SER A 46 23.28 31.79 -43.38
N GLN A 47 24.56 31.47 -43.31
CA GLN A 47 25.12 30.45 -42.45
C GLN A 47 24.95 30.77 -40.94
N ILE A 48 25.19 32.03 -40.56
CA ILE A 48 24.95 32.52 -39.19
C ILE A 48 23.48 32.41 -38.82
N ILE A 49 22.57 32.86 -39.68
CA ILE A 49 21.14 32.75 -39.46
C ILE A 49 20.71 31.30 -39.31
N SER A 50 21.14 30.42 -40.19
CA SER A 50 20.90 28.97 -40.13
C SER A 50 21.38 28.37 -38.79
N SER A 51 22.58 28.73 -38.35
CA SER A 51 23.12 28.26 -37.07
C SER A 51 22.29 28.71 -35.86
N ILE A 52 21.77 29.97 -35.90
CA ILE A 52 20.87 30.49 -34.87
C ILE A 52 19.56 29.67 -34.82
N PHE A 53 18.99 29.33 -35.96
CA PHE A 53 17.76 28.52 -36.03
C PHE A 53 18.00 27.11 -35.49
N VAL A 54 19.12 26.45 -35.80
CA VAL A 54 19.47 25.13 -35.30
C VAL A 54 19.60 25.17 -33.79
N VAL A 55 20.39 26.10 -33.23
CA VAL A 55 20.57 26.22 -31.78
C VAL A 55 19.25 26.52 -31.08
N SER A 56 18.43 27.41 -31.62
CA SER A 56 17.11 27.73 -31.09
C SER A 56 16.19 26.49 -31.07
N GLY A 57 16.21 25.72 -32.16
CA GLY A 57 15.46 24.45 -32.27
C GLY A 57 15.85 23.43 -31.20
N VAL A 58 17.15 23.24 -30.96
CA VAL A 58 17.64 22.37 -29.92
C VAL A 58 17.21 22.82 -28.51
N VAL A 59 17.30 24.12 -28.23
CA VAL A 59 16.85 24.69 -26.94
C VAL A 59 15.36 24.47 -26.74
N ILE A 60 14.54 24.71 -27.74
CA ILE A 60 13.08 24.49 -27.69
C ILE A 60 12.78 23.02 -27.48
N ALA A 61 13.48 22.10 -28.16
CA ALA A 61 13.31 20.64 -28.00
C ALA A 61 13.61 20.18 -26.57
N VAL A 62 14.74 20.64 -26.00
CA VAL A 62 15.12 20.33 -24.62
C VAL A 62 14.10 20.89 -23.62
N TRP A 63 13.60 22.10 -23.85
CA TRP A 63 12.54 22.69 -23.03
C TRP A 63 11.25 21.90 -23.09
N GLN A 64 10.79 21.51 -24.28
CA GLN A 64 9.61 20.70 -24.47
C GLN A 64 9.74 19.33 -23.80
N TYR A 65 10.90 18.68 -23.97
CA TYR A 65 11.20 17.42 -23.28
C TYR A 65 11.08 17.56 -21.75
N TYR A 66 11.65 18.61 -21.18
CA TYR A 66 11.56 18.85 -19.73
C TYR A 66 10.13 19.09 -19.26
N LEU A 67 9.34 19.85 -20.00
CA LEU A 67 7.93 20.10 -19.68
C LEU A 67 7.09 18.82 -19.78
N SER A 68 7.32 18.02 -20.83
CA SER A 68 6.66 16.74 -21.05
C SER A 68 6.94 15.78 -19.89
N LYS A 69 8.22 15.59 -19.52
CA LYS A 69 8.60 14.74 -18.41
C LYS A 69 8.00 15.19 -17.06
N LYS A 70 7.88 16.50 -16.85
CA LYS A 70 7.24 17.04 -15.66
C LYS A 70 5.73 16.77 -15.65
N ALA A 71 5.07 16.86 -16.79
CA ALA A 71 3.65 16.54 -16.94
C ALA A 71 3.41 15.05 -16.70
N GLU A 72 4.22 14.18 -17.28
CA GLU A 72 4.20 12.72 -17.07
C GLU A 72 4.31 12.35 -15.59
N ASN A 73 5.31 12.90 -14.89
CA ASN A 73 5.49 12.65 -13.46
C ASN A 73 4.27 13.11 -12.62
N ARG A 74 3.60 14.19 -13.02
CA ARG A 74 2.37 14.62 -12.36
C ARG A 74 1.22 13.67 -12.64
N GLN A 75 1.08 13.20 -13.87
CA GLN A 75 0.05 12.23 -14.23
C GLN A 75 0.24 10.91 -13.47
N LEU A 76 1.48 10.38 -13.44
CA LEU A 76 1.79 9.17 -12.67
C LEU A 76 1.40 9.33 -11.21
N LYS A 77 1.74 10.47 -10.59
CA LYS A 77 1.36 10.73 -9.20
C LYS A 77 -0.16 10.78 -9.00
N LEU A 78 -0.90 11.40 -9.92
CA LEU A 78 -2.36 11.45 -9.85
C LEU A 78 -2.98 10.06 -10.01
N ILE A 79 -2.48 9.24 -10.93
CA ILE A 79 -2.90 7.86 -11.13
C ILE A 79 -2.65 7.03 -9.85
N THR A 80 -1.48 7.17 -9.23
CA THR A 80 -1.14 6.47 -7.98
C THR A 80 -2.08 6.87 -6.84
N ILE A 81 -2.38 8.17 -6.69
CA ILE A 81 -3.34 8.66 -5.69
C ILE A 81 -4.75 8.12 -5.98
N GLN A 82 -5.21 8.18 -7.23
CA GLN A 82 -6.53 7.64 -7.60
C GLN A 82 -6.61 6.16 -7.30
N LYS A 83 -5.59 5.40 -7.65
CA LYS A 83 -5.52 3.96 -7.33
C LYS A 83 -5.59 3.70 -5.82
N SER A 84 -4.99 4.57 -5.00
CA SER A 84 -5.07 4.45 -3.54
C SER A 84 -6.49 4.69 -3.02
N VAL A 85 -7.23 5.61 -3.63
CA VAL A 85 -8.65 5.86 -3.29
C VAL A 85 -9.50 4.65 -3.69
N ASP A 86 -9.32 4.12 -4.91
CA ASP A 86 -10.02 2.92 -5.37
C ASP A 86 -9.77 1.72 -4.45
N LEU A 87 -8.54 1.59 -3.93
CA LEU A 87 -8.18 0.56 -2.95
C LEU A 87 -8.82 0.78 -1.59
N ALA A 88 -9.04 2.03 -1.17
CA ALA A 88 -9.76 2.30 0.06
C ALA A 88 -11.25 1.89 -0.06
N GLU A 89 -11.87 2.12 -1.20
CA GLU A 89 -13.22 1.63 -1.51
C GLU A 89 -13.25 0.10 -1.55
N TYR A 90 -12.29 -0.52 -2.26
CA TYR A 90 -12.14 -1.97 -2.28
C TYR A 90 -12.02 -2.56 -0.85
N TYR A 91 -11.22 -1.94 0.01
CA TYR A 91 -11.03 -2.34 1.40
C TYR A 91 -12.35 -2.32 2.17
N LYS A 92 -13.11 -1.23 2.03
CA LYS A 92 -14.42 -1.07 2.66
C LYS A 92 -15.39 -2.17 2.20
N ASP A 93 -15.50 -2.41 0.90
CA ASP A 93 -16.55 -3.26 0.34
C ASP A 93 -16.22 -4.75 0.44
N ASN A 94 -14.93 -5.12 0.38
CA ASN A 94 -14.51 -6.52 0.30
C ASN A 94 -13.81 -7.04 1.55
N ILE A 95 -13.22 -6.17 2.37
CA ILE A 95 -12.45 -6.57 3.55
C ILE A 95 -13.23 -6.30 4.83
N LEU A 96 -13.76 -5.08 5.02
CA LEU A 96 -14.48 -4.74 6.26
C LEU A 96 -15.72 -5.59 6.47
N ASN A 97 -16.50 -5.88 5.43
CA ASN A 97 -17.68 -6.73 5.54
C ASN A 97 -17.33 -8.15 6.04
N LEU A 98 -16.26 -8.74 5.51
CA LEU A 98 -15.79 -10.06 5.96
C LEU A 98 -15.20 -10.01 7.38
N TYR A 99 -14.51 -8.92 7.71
CA TYR A 99 -14.00 -8.69 9.05
C TYR A 99 -15.13 -8.57 10.08
N GLU A 100 -16.20 -7.84 9.80
CA GLU A 100 -17.35 -7.72 10.68
C GLU A 100 -18.00 -9.07 10.98
N ILE A 101 -18.16 -9.91 9.95
CA ILE A 101 -18.68 -11.27 10.11
C ILE A 101 -17.76 -12.09 11.02
N LEU A 102 -16.45 -12.06 10.76
CA LEU A 102 -15.47 -12.79 11.55
C LEU A 102 -15.40 -12.29 13.00
N HIS A 103 -15.42 -10.97 13.18
CA HIS A 103 -15.43 -10.32 14.49
C HIS A 103 -16.67 -10.70 15.30
N PHE A 104 -17.86 -10.74 14.68
CA PHE A 104 -19.08 -11.22 15.31
C PHE A 104 -18.95 -12.68 15.77
N VAL A 105 -18.48 -13.57 14.88
CA VAL A 105 -18.33 -15.00 15.21
C VAL A 105 -17.28 -15.20 16.32
N TYR A 106 -16.14 -14.51 16.27
CA TYR A 106 -15.09 -14.62 17.26
C TYR A 106 -15.50 -14.02 18.62
N GLY A 107 -16.23 -12.91 18.61
CA GLY A 107 -16.78 -12.31 19.83
C GLY A 107 -17.79 -13.21 20.52
N THR A 108 -18.77 -13.71 19.77
CA THR A 108 -19.82 -14.58 20.33
C THR A 108 -19.31 -15.93 20.82
N THR A 109 -18.23 -16.43 20.24
CA THR A 109 -17.62 -17.71 20.66
C THR A 109 -16.63 -17.56 21.81
N GLY A 110 -16.08 -16.35 22.05
CA GLY A 110 -15.03 -16.09 23.03
C GLY A 110 -13.61 -16.27 22.45
N ILE A 111 -13.47 -16.44 21.15
CA ILE A 111 -12.16 -16.50 20.47
C ILE A 111 -11.42 -15.18 20.61
N SER A 112 -12.13 -14.04 20.48
CA SER A 112 -11.53 -12.70 20.63
C SER A 112 -10.82 -12.55 21.98
N GLU A 113 -11.44 -13.00 23.08
CA GLU A 113 -10.84 -12.94 24.42
C GLU A 113 -9.57 -13.78 24.55
N LEU A 114 -9.48 -14.87 23.80
CA LEU A 114 -8.26 -15.70 23.76
C LEU A 114 -7.16 -15.03 22.94
N LEU A 115 -7.53 -14.45 21.81
CA LEU A 115 -6.58 -13.74 20.95
C LEU A 115 -6.01 -12.51 21.63
N ASP A 116 -6.80 -11.80 22.45
CA ASP A 116 -6.33 -10.63 23.22
C ASP A 116 -5.22 -10.95 24.24
N LYS A 117 -5.06 -12.24 24.61
CA LYS A 117 -3.98 -12.70 25.50
C LYS A 117 -2.65 -12.88 24.79
N ILE A 118 -2.63 -12.82 23.46
CA ILE A 118 -1.41 -12.99 22.67
C ILE A 118 -0.58 -11.71 22.74
N ASP A 119 0.73 -11.85 23.01
CA ASP A 119 1.66 -10.72 23.02
C ASP A 119 2.06 -10.32 21.59
N TYR A 120 1.22 -9.49 20.97
CA TYR A 120 1.44 -9.00 19.61
C TYR A 120 2.73 -8.20 19.39
N LYS A 121 3.45 -7.83 20.46
CA LYS A 121 4.76 -7.17 20.33
C LYS A 121 5.86 -8.15 19.89
N LYS A 122 5.62 -9.43 20.10
CA LYS A 122 6.56 -10.49 19.72
C LYS A 122 6.37 -11.01 18.30
N MET A 123 5.28 -10.64 17.64
CA MET A 123 5.00 -11.05 16.26
C MET A 123 5.99 -10.41 15.28
N LYS A 124 6.86 -11.23 14.69
CA LYS A 124 7.89 -10.80 13.75
C LYS A 124 7.91 -11.62 12.47
N GLU A 125 7.89 -12.95 12.60
CA GLU A 125 8.11 -13.85 11.45
C GLU A 125 6.82 -14.41 10.88
N PHE A 126 5.76 -14.53 11.68
CA PHE A 126 4.47 -15.06 11.26
C PHE A 126 4.54 -16.51 10.76
N ASP A 127 5.46 -17.27 11.32
CA ASP A 127 5.59 -18.69 11.07
C ASP A 127 5.07 -19.54 12.25
N LYS A 128 5.02 -20.85 12.04
CA LYS A 128 4.54 -21.79 13.04
C LYS A 128 5.42 -21.82 14.28
N THR A 129 6.73 -21.69 14.12
CA THR A 129 7.69 -21.72 15.24
C THR A 129 7.45 -20.54 16.17
N GLU A 130 7.36 -19.32 15.62
CA GLU A 130 7.02 -18.12 16.39
C GLU A 130 5.64 -18.26 17.04
N CYS A 131 4.66 -18.82 16.33
CA CYS A 131 3.32 -19.02 16.84
C CYS A 131 3.32 -19.95 18.05
N ASP A 132 4.06 -21.04 18.02
CA ASP A 132 4.16 -22.00 19.11
C ASP A 132 4.88 -21.40 20.34
N GLU A 133 5.77 -20.43 20.15
CA GLU A 133 6.41 -19.69 21.24
C GLU A 133 5.49 -18.60 21.86
N ILE A 134 4.71 -17.91 21.05
CA ILE A 134 3.88 -16.77 21.49
C ILE A 134 2.52 -17.22 22.01
N VAL A 135 1.92 -18.22 21.36
CA VAL A 135 0.59 -18.74 21.70
C VAL A 135 0.75 -19.97 22.58
N SER A 136 0.44 -19.84 23.85
CA SER A 136 0.57 -20.97 24.77
C SER A 136 -0.26 -22.17 24.30
N VAL A 137 0.22 -23.37 24.61
CA VAL A 137 -0.48 -24.65 24.31
C VAL A 137 -1.91 -24.64 24.87
N GLU A 138 -2.13 -24.01 26.02
CA GLU A 138 -3.48 -23.85 26.60
C GLU A 138 -4.40 -23.04 25.69
N ILE A 139 -3.92 -21.93 25.11
CA ILE A 139 -4.70 -21.09 24.17
C ILE A 139 -4.96 -21.87 22.88
N GLN A 140 -3.97 -22.57 22.34
CA GLN A 140 -4.11 -23.39 21.13
C GLN A 140 -5.17 -24.48 21.31
N ASN A 141 -5.15 -25.20 22.42
CA ASN A 141 -6.14 -26.23 22.74
C ASN A 141 -7.54 -25.64 22.88
N LYS A 142 -7.68 -24.53 23.61
CA LYS A 142 -8.97 -23.83 23.74
C LYS A 142 -9.51 -23.34 22.40
N LEU A 143 -8.65 -22.80 21.51
CA LEU A 143 -9.05 -22.39 20.16
C LEU A 143 -9.59 -23.58 19.35
N LYS A 144 -8.92 -24.74 19.44
CA LYS A 144 -9.36 -25.97 18.78
C LYS A 144 -10.70 -26.44 19.33
N ASP A 145 -10.84 -26.53 20.66
CA ASP A 145 -12.08 -26.95 21.31
C ASP A 145 -13.27 -26.05 20.92
N ILE A 146 -13.06 -24.73 20.91
CA ILE A 146 -14.10 -23.78 20.47
C ILE A 146 -14.44 -23.99 19.00
N GLN A 147 -13.46 -24.18 18.14
CA GLN A 147 -13.69 -24.40 16.71
C GLN A 147 -14.51 -25.68 16.44
N GLU A 148 -14.36 -26.71 17.27
CA GLU A 148 -15.12 -27.96 17.17
C GLU A 148 -16.46 -27.92 17.92
N SER A 149 -16.75 -26.85 18.66
CA SER A 149 -17.92 -26.73 19.53
C SER A 149 -19.24 -26.45 18.77
N ASP A 150 -20.37 -26.76 19.41
CA ASP A 150 -21.69 -26.37 18.89
C ASP A 150 -21.91 -24.85 19.03
N LYS A 151 -21.22 -24.21 19.96
CA LYS A 151 -21.24 -22.76 20.12
C LYS A 151 -20.72 -22.05 18.85
N MET A 152 -19.63 -22.58 18.27
CA MET A 152 -19.09 -22.08 17.00
C MET A 152 -20.09 -22.30 15.86
N LEU A 153 -20.69 -23.49 15.76
CA LEU A 153 -21.70 -23.78 14.76
C LEU A 153 -22.87 -22.80 14.84
N ASN A 154 -23.44 -22.62 16.03
CA ASN A 154 -24.58 -21.72 16.25
C ASN A 154 -24.20 -20.25 15.93
N SER A 155 -22.98 -19.83 16.26
CA SER A 155 -22.50 -18.50 15.93
C SER A 155 -22.40 -18.27 14.42
N ILE A 156 -21.89 -19.27 13.68
CA ILE A 156 -21.84 -19.21 12.20
C ILE A 156 -23.24 -19.17 11.59
N LEU A 157 -24.18 -19.96 12.10
CA LEU A 157 -25.57 -19.95 11.64
C LEU A 157 -26.25 -18.60 11.90
N ASN A 158 -26.02 -18.01 13.06
CA ASN A 158 -26.49 -16.67 13.38
C ASN A 158 -25.87 -15.61 12.46
N ALA A 159 -24.57 -15.67 12.23
CA ALA A 159 -23.88 -14.79 11.29
C ALA A 159 -24.44 -14.95 9.86
N ASN A 160 -24.70 -16.18 9.42
CA ASN A 160 -25.31 -16.42 8.13
C ASN A 160 -26.68 -15.77 7.98
N ASN A 161 -27.52 -15.87 9.00
CA ASN A 161 -28.84 -15.25 9.00
C ASN A 161 -28.77 -13.72 9.07
N MET A 162 -27.78 -13.18 9.78
CA MET A 162 -27.61 -11.74 10.00
C MET A 162 -27.00 -11.02 8.80
N PHE A 163 -25.99 -11.64 8.18
CA PHE A 163 -25.20 -11.04 7.10
C PHE A 163 -25.53 -11.61 5.71
N GLY A 164 -26.46 -12.55 5.59
CA GLY A 164 -26.88 -13.10 4.31
C GLY A 164 -25.78 -13.92 3.61
N LEU A 165 -24.99 -14.68 4.36
CA LEU A 165 -23.92 -15.51 3.77
C LEU A 165 -24.51 -16.65 2.97
N ASN A 166 -23.95 -16.94 1.81
CA ASN A 166 -24.31 -18.11 0.98
C ASN A 166 -23.49 -19.34 1.39
N LEU A 167 -23.60 -19.76 2.64
CA LEU A 167 -22.88 -20.95 3.11
C LEU A 167 -23.59 -22.22 2.63
N ASN A 168 -22.82 -23.19 2.15
CA ASN A 168 -23.35 -24.51 1.77
C ASN A 168 -23.66 -25.36 3.02
N PHE A 169 -24.92 -25.36 3.43
CA PHE A 169 -25.39 -26.10 4.62
C PHE A 169 -25.72 -27.56 4.34
N VAL A 170 -25.86 -27.95 3.08
CA VAL A 170 -26.63 -29.13 2.72
C VAL A 170 -25.76 -30.15 2.00
N ARG A 171 -25.67 -31.36 2.55
CA ARG A 171 -25.29 -32.56 1.84
C ARG A 171 -26.53 -33.36 1.49
N VAL A 172 -26.82 -33.53 0.23
CA VAL A 172 -27.88 -34.42 -0.20
C VAL A 172 -27.34 -35.86 -0.25
N GLU A 173 -27.70 -36.68 0.70
CA GLU A 173 -27.43 -38.11 0.65
C GLU A 173 -28.64 -38.85 0.05
N LYS A 174 -28.37 -39.68 -0.94
CA LYS A 174 -29.36 -40.63 -1.46
C LYS A 174 -29.16 -41.93 -0.71
N LYS A 175 -30.11 -42.28 0.16
CA LYS A 175 -30.16 -43.58 0.79
C LYS A 175 -31.48 -44.22 0.40
N ASP A 176 -31.45 -45.41 -0.16
CA ASP A 176 -32.62 -46.23 -0.56
C ASP A 176 -33.64 -45.52 -1.47
N GLY A 177 -33.18 -44.63 -2.36
CA GLY A 177 -34.05 -43.88 -3.30
C GLY A 177 -34.66 -42.60 -2.74
N GLU A 178 -34.58 -42.37 -1.44
CA GLU A 178 -35.03 -41.12 -0.79
C GLU A 178 -33.86 -40.13 -0.65
N LYS A 179 -34.15 -38.85 -0.98
CA LYS A 179 -33.22 -37.72 -0.77
C LYS A 179 -33.38 -37.24 0.67
N SER A 180 -32.43 -37.55 1.53
CA SER A 180 -32.35 -36.92 2.85
C SER A 180 -31.41 -35.73 2.81
N VAL A 181 -31.87 -34.61 3.38
CA VAL A 181 -31.08 -33.37 3.54
C VAL A 181 -30.47 -33.41 4.93
N LEU A 182 -29.16 -33.65 5.01
CA LEU A 182 -28.44 -33.62 6.29
C LEU A 182 -27.68 -32.31 6.41
N ILE A 183 -27.91 -31.59 7.49
CA ILE A 183 -27.06 -30.47 7.91
C ILE A 183 -25.76 -31.07 8.44
N ASN A 184 -24.67 -30.87 7.67
CA ASN A 184 -23.36 -31.39 8.06
C ASN A 184 -22.51 -30.28 8.69
N LYS A 185 -22.28 -30.37 10.00
CA LYS A 185 -21.44 -29.45 10.79
C LYS A 185 -20.10 -29.18 10.12
N LYS A 186 -19.41 -30.23 9.63
CA LYS A 186 -18.12 -30.12 8.96
C LYS A 186 -18.21 -29.28 7.68
N ASN A 187 -19.26 -29.44 6.90
CA ASN A 187 -19.46 -28.65 5.66
C ASN A 187 -19.68 -27.18 5.98
N ILE A 188 -20.45 -26.86 7.04
CA ILE A 188 -20.68 -25.47 7.45
C ILE A 188 -19.36 -24.83 7.89
N MET A 189 -18.58 -25.53 8.71
CA MET A 189 -17.28 -25.04 9.18
C MET A 189 -16.30 -24.81 8.02
N THR A 190 -16.24 -25.77 7.09
CA THR A 190 -15.38 -25.66 5.91
C THR A 190 -15.85 -24.51 5.00
N SER A 191 -17.15 -24.40 4.75
CA SER A 191 -17.73 -23.32 3.95
C SER A 191 -17.45 -21.96 4.56
N PHE A 192 -17.62 -21.80 5.88
CA PHE A 192 -17.26 -20.58 6.60
C PHE A 192 -15.77 -20.25 6.50
N ALA A 193 -14.90 -21.27 6.64
CA ALA A 193 -13.47 -21.04 6.49
C ALA A 193 -13.11 -20.56 5.08
N VAL A 194 -13.71 -21.11 4.03
CA VAL A 194 -13.46 -20.72 2.63
C VAL A 194 -14.06 -19.34 2.33
N GLU A 195 -15.35 -19.16 2.63
CA GLU A 195 -16.11 -17.96 2.21
C GLU A 195 -15.81 -16.72 3.05
N VAL A 196 -15.33 -16.89 4.29
CA VAL A 196 -15.04 -15.77 5.17
C VAL A 196 -13.55 -15.65 5.44
N LYS A 197 -12.92 -16.64 6.08
CA LYS A 197 -11.51 -16.53 6.52
C LYS A 197 -10.53 -16.44 5.35
N ASN A 198 -10.58 -17.42 4.43
CA ASN A 198 -9.64 -17.46 3.30
C ASN A 198 -9.89 -16.29 2.34
N LYS A 199 -11.17 -15.94 2.11
CA LYS A 199 -11.52 -14.80 1.28
C LYS A 199 -11.04 -13.48 1.89
N LEU A 200 -11.17 -13.33 3.21
CA LEU A 200 -10.63 -12.17 3.94
C LEU A 200 -9.10 -12.07 3.76
N LEU A 201 -8.37 -13.16 3.97
CA LEU A 201 -6.91 -13.18 3.80
C LEU A 201 -6.51 -12.90 2.33
N ASN A 202 -7.17 -13.50 1.37
CA ASN A 202 -6.86 -13.27 -0.05
C ASN A 202 -7.14 -11.82 -0.47
N ASN A 203 -8.25 -11.23 0.00
CA ASN A 203 -8.58 -9.83 -0.28
C ASN A 203 -7.58 -8.89 0.39
N LEU A 204 -7.14 -9.22 1.60
CA LEU A 204 -6.15 -8.44 2.33
C LEU A 204 -4.76 -8.53 1.67
N GLU A 205 -4.38 -9.72 1.17
CA GLU A 205 -3.14 -9.93 0.41
C GLU A 205 -3.16 -9.14 -0.90
N PHE A 206 -4.28 -9.19 -1.64
CA PHE A 206 -4.46 -8.38 -2.84
C PHE A 206 -4.35 -6.88 -2.56
N PHE A 207 -4.99 -6.39 -1.49
CA PHE A 207 -4.88 -5.01 -1.07
C PHE A 207 -3.43 -4.62 -0.74
N ALA A 208 -2.73 -5.43 0.04
CA ALA A 208 -1.36 -5.19 0.46
C ALA A 208 -0.35 -5.22 -0.70
N MET A 209 -0.55 -6.09 -1.68
CA MET A 209 0.28 -6.24 -2.87
C MET A 209 0.46 -4.92 -3.64
N HIS A 210 -0.57 -4.09 -3.69
CA HIS A 210 -0.51 -2.82 -4.41
C HIS A 210 0.49 -1.82 -3.81
N PHE A 211 0.72 -1.88 -2.51
CA PHE A 211 1.71 -1.02 -1.84
C PHE A 211 3.12 -1.57 -2.01
N GLU A 212 3.28 -2.88 -1.95
CA GLU A 212 4.59 -3.53 -2.17
C GLU A 212 5.13 -3.24 -3.57
N HIS A 213 4.27 -3.27 -4.59
CA HIS A 213 4.66 -2.99 -5.97
C HIS A 213 4.59 -1.50 -6.36
N ASN A 214 4.40 -0.59 -5.41
CA ASN A 214 4.31 0.87 -5.64
C ASN A 214 3.27 1.27 -6.69
N THR A 215 2.22 0.47 -6.89
CA THR A 215 1.10 0.79 -7.80
C THR A 215 0.10 1.73 -7.15
N ALA A 216 0.14 1.86 -5.82
CA ALA A 216 -0.63 2.78 -5.02
C ALA A 216 0.26 3.43 -3.93
N ASP A 217 -0.14 4.61 -3.45
CA ASP A 217 0.54 5.33 -2.37
C ASP A 217 -0.09 4.97 -1.03
N GLU A 218 0.61 4.18 -0.22
CA GLU A 218 0.12 3.73 1.09
C GLU A 218 -0.13 4.88 2.07
N THR A 219 0.57 6.01 1.90
CA THR A 219 0.42 7.17 2.79
C THR A 219 -0.97 7.80 2.69
N VAL A 220 -1.62 7.66 1.53
CA VAL A 220 -2.97 8.18 1.28
C VAL A 220 -4.00 7.45 2.12
N VAL A 221 -3.86 6.12 2.28
CA VAL A 221 -4.84 5.27 2.98
C VAL A 221 -4.46 4.98 4.43
N TYR A 222 -3.20 5.18 4.80
CA TYR A 222 -2.67 4.84 6.12
C TYR A 222 -3.51 5.45 7.26
N GLN A 223 -3.83 6.75 7.18
CA GLN A 223 -4.52 7.43 8.28
C GLN A 223 -5.90 6.85 8.59
N SER A 224 -6.60 6.42 7.56
CA SER A 224 -7.98 5.89 7.71
C SER A 224 -8.03 4.38 7.97
N LEU A 225 -7.07 3.60 7.46
CA LEU A 225 -7.18 2.14 7.45
C LEU A 225 -6.21 1.40 8.37
N HIS A 226 -5.13 2.06 8.85
CA HIS A 226 -4.08 1.35 9.59
C HIS A 226 -4.56 0.65 10.86
N GLN A 227 -5.54 1.20 11.57
CA GLN A 227 -6.03 0.60 12.81
C GLN A 227 -6.74 -0.72 12.55
N THR A 228 -7.76 -0.68 11.68
CA THR A 228 -8.54 -1.88 11.32
C THR A 228 -7.67 -2.92 10.62
N TYR A 229 -6.74 -2.49 9.76
CA TYR A 229 -5.78 -3.39 9.13
C TYR A 229 -4.94 -4.16 10.16
N ILE A 230 -4.35 -3.45 11.12
CA ILE A 230 -3.55 -4.05 12.19
C ILE A 230 -4.39 -5.00 13.04
N GLU A 231 -5.65 -4.66 13.35
CA GLU A 231 -6.57 -5.51 14.09
C GLU A 231 -6.92 -6.79 13.33
N ILE A 232 -7.23 -6.68 12.04
CA ILE A 232 -7.52 -7.85 11.19
C ILE A 232 -6.32 -8.79 11.16
N VAL A 233 -5.11 -8.27 10.93
CA VAL A 233 -3.90 -9.11 10.88
C VAL A 233 -3.64 -9.79 12.22
N ARG A 234 -3.85 -9.11 13.35
CA ARG A 234 -3.72 -9.70 14.68
C ARG A 234 -4.75 -10.80 14.92
N MET A 235 -6.01 -10.55 14.54
CA MET A 235 -7.07 -11.54 14.63
C MET A 235 -6.79 -12.77 13.78
N MET A 236 -6.15 -12.59 12.63
CA MET A 236 -5.80 -13.66 11.69
C MET A 236 -4.39 -14.23 11.90
N TYR A 237 -3.64 -13.74 12.90
CA TYR A 237 -2.25 -14.16 13.15
C TYR A 237 -2.09 -15.68 13.22
N TYR A 238 -2.91 -16.33 14.05
CA TYR A 238 -2.86 -17.77 14.20
C TYR A 238 -3.08 -18.51 12.87
N ASN A 239 -4.01 -18.04 12.04
CA ASN A 239 -4.28 -18.64 10.74
C ASN A 239 -3.13 -18.41 9.75
N ILE A 240 -2.55 -17.22 9.73
CA ILE A 240 -1.40 -16.89 8.87
C ILE A 240 -0.19 -17.74 9.27
N ALA A 241 0.14 -17.77 10.57
CA ALA A 241 1.28 -18.52 11.09
C ALA A 241 1.16 -20.03 10.86
N GLN A 242 -0.04 -20.60 11.04
CA GLN A 242 -0.27 -22.02 10.73
C GLN A 242 -0.19 -22.34 9.23
N SER A 243 -0.41 -21.36 8.35
CA SER A 243 -0.20 -21.54 6.91
C SER A 243 1.27 -21.49 6.52
N ASN A 244 2.13 -20.90 7.36
CA ASN A 244 3.57 -20.74 7.16
C ASN A 244 4.32 -21.78 8.00
N GLU A 245 4.27 -23.05 7.59
CA GLU A 245 4.89 -24.16 8.36
C GLU A 245 6.42 -24.06 8.42
N THR A 246 7.03 -23.51 7.39
CA THR A 246 8.48 -23.33 7.27
C THR A 246 8.83 -21.92 6.85
N ALA A 247 9.99 -21.42 7.28
CA ALA A 247 10.49 -20.10 6.93
C ALA A 247 10.74 -19.88 5.41
N ASP A 248 10.80 -20.97 4.63
CA ASP A 248 11.11 -20.92 3.20
C ASP A 248 9.90 -20.59 2.32
N VAL A 249 8.67 -20.81 2.81
CA VAL A 249 7.43 -20.54 2.05
C VAL A 249 6.52 -19.65 2.87
N HIS A 250 6.57 -18.36 2.62
CA HIS A 250 5.69 -17.39 3.27
C HIS A 250 4.44 -17.12 2.43
N PHE A 251 3.32 -17.72 2.83
CA PHE A 251 2.02 -17.27 2.39
C PHE A 251 1.70 -15.91 3.02
N TYR A 252 0.98 -15.06 2.29
CA TYR A 252 0.54 -13.75 2.78
C TYR A 252 1.69 -12.78 3.10
N SER A 253 2.77 -12.85 2.32
CA SER A 253 3.98 -12.04 2.53
C SER A 253 3.72 -10.53 2.43
N ASN A 254 2.80 -10.10 1.56
CA ASN A 254 2.45 -8.68 1.42
C ASN A 254 1.67 -8.18 2.64
N ILE A 255 0.77 -9.00 3.19
CA ILE A 255 0.07 -8.70 4.46
C ILE A 255 1.08 -8.45 5.57
N ILE A 256 2.04 -9.36 5.72
CA ILE A 256 3.05 -9.31 6.78
C ILE A 256 3.91 -8.05 6.66
N ARG A 257 4.34 -7.69 5.44
CA ARG A 257 5.17 -6.49 5.20
C ARG A 257 4.42 -5.21 5.52
N VAL A 258 3.20 -5.06 5.04
CA VAL A 258 2.38 -3.87 5.32
C VAL A 258 2.06 -3.79 6.82
N TYR A 259 1.78 -4.92 7.48
CA TYR A 259 1.58 -4.95 8.92
C TYR A 259 2.82 -4.47 9.69
N LYS A 260 4.00 -4.99 9.38
CA LYS A 260 5.27 -4.58 10.01
C LYS A 260 5.49 -3.07 9.84
N LEU A 261 5.32 -2.55 8.62
CA LEU A 261 5.48 -1.13 8.29
C LEU A 261 4.49 -0.24 9.08
N TRP A 262 3.20 -0.59 9.07
CA TRP A 262 2.17 0.23 9.71
C TRP A 262 2.19 0.14 11.23
N ASN A 263 2.51 -1.03 11.78
CA ASN A 263 2.66 -1.24 13.21
C ASN A 263 3.87 -0.47 13.77
N GLU A 264 4.99 -0.46 13.06
CA GLU A 264 6.17 0.33 13.42
C GLU A 264 5.87 1.84 13.38
N ARG A 265 5.25 2.34 12.31
CA ARG A 265 4.84 3.75 12.19
C ARG A 265 3.89 4.18 13.31
N LYS A 266 2.93 3.33 13.67
CA LYS A 266 2.03 3.55 14.81
C LYS A 266 2.81 3.66 16.13
N TYR A 267 3.80 2.79 16.32
CA TYR A 267 4.63 2.79 17.52
C TYR A 267 5.49 4.06 17.62
N GLN A 268 6.12 4.49 16.53
CA GLN A 268 6.93 5.72 16.48
C GLN A 268 6.07 6.96 16.75
N ALA A 269 4.90 7.07 16.14
CA ALA A 269 3.97 8.18 16.39
C ALA A 269 3.56 8.26 17.87
N LYS A 270 3.27 7.11 18.50
CA LYS A 270 2.95 7.05 19.94
C LYS A 270 4.12 7.51 20.80
N LYS A 271 5.36 7.10 20.47
CA LYS A 271 6.57 7.50 21.18
C LYS A 271 6.79 9.02 21.12
N GLU A 272 6.64 9.62 19.94
CA GLU A 272 6.75 11.07 19.77
C GLU A 272 5.72 11.84 20.59
N ILE A 273 4.48 11.37 20.67
CA ILE A 273 3.42 12.00 21.47
C ILE A 273 3.79 11.97 22.95
N ILE A 274 4.27 10.82 23.46
CA ILE A 274 4.67 10.67 24.86
C ILE A 274 5.86 11.59 25.18
N GLU A 275 6.83 11.69 24.28
CA GLU A 275 8.00 12.54 24.47
C GLU A 275 7.63 14.04 24.46
N LYS A 276 6.74 14.45 23.55
CA LYS A 276 6.19 15.81 23.53
C LYS A 276 5.43 16.13 24.83
N ALA A 277 4.61 15.21 25.32
CA ALA A 277 3.89 15.39 26.58
C ALA A 277 4.84 15.53 27.77
N ARG A 278 5.88 14.71 27.87
CA ARG A 278 6.91 14.81 28.92
C ARG A 278 7.64 16.16 28.90
N ASN A 279 7.99 16.63 27.68
CA ASN A 279 8.68 17.91 27.51
C ASN A 279 7.78 19.10 27.87
N MET A 280 6.47 19.03 27.67
CA MET A 280 5.52 20.06 28.12
C MET A 280 5.38 20.09 29.63
N THR A 281 5.29 18.92 30.28
CA THR A 281 5.21 18.83 31.76
C THR A 281 6.47 19.37 32.43
N ASN A 282 7.66 19.05 31.89
CA ASN A 282 8.92 19.56 32.44
C ASN A 282 9.09 21.08 32.27
N ARG A 283 8.51 21.69 31.23
CA ARG A 283 8.51 23.16 31.07
C ARG A 283 7.53 23.87 32.00
N GLY A 284 6.42 23.21 32.38
CA GLY A 284 5.47 23.76 33.34
C GLY A 284 6.01 23.82 34.78
N ASN A 285 6.93 22.91 35.13
CA ASN A 285 7.52 22.85 36.49
C ASN A 285 8.74 23.78 36.69
N VAL A 286 9.13 24.57 35.68
CA VAL A 286 10.25 25.51 35.75
C VAL A 286 9.75 26.96 35.97
N VAL A 287 8.45 27.18 36.08
CA VAL A 287 7.82 28.52 36.21
C VAL A 287 7.23 28.75 37.64
N GLU A 288 7.54 27.90 38.61
CA GLU A 288 7.38 28.19 40.03
C GLU A 288 8.78 28.44 40.66
#